data_da121510f8b7ef34d98ab4f26f02a6d4
#
_entry.id   da121510f8b7ef34d98ab4f26f02a6d4
#
_cell.length_a   1.000
_cell.length_b   1.000
_cell.length_c   1.000
_cell.angle_alpha   90.00
_cell.angle_beta   90.00
_cell.angle_gamma   90.00
#
_symmetry.space_group_name_H-M   'P 1'
#
loop_
_entity.id
_entity.type
_entity.pdbx_description
1 polymer ?
#
loop_
_entity_poly.entity_id
_entity_poly.type
_entity_poly.pdbx_seq_one_letter_code
_entity_poly.pdbx_strand_id
1 'polypeptide(L)'
;MEFLQEIDVAIFYFINNSLANPVTDSFMAFITDSKNWIIFYVVMWFYLVIKGGRKGIVVGILILICILISDQLSSNLLKNYFHRIRPCNTLPHVHLLVACTNAYSFPSSHAVNNFAAATFFSYFYPGYKYVLFAGAFLIAISRVFCGVHYPFDMLVGIFIGILVGLFIIYLWKFINNKFNILKET
;
A
#
# COMPACT_ATOMS: atom_id res chain seq x y z
N MET A 1 -25.75 -7.28 -4.12
CA MET A 1 -24.62 -6.30 -4.28
C MET A 1 -24.89 -4.99 -3.56
N GLU A 2 -26.14 -4.50 -3.53
CA GLU A 2 -26.54 -3.26 -2.82
C GLU A 2 -26.17 -3.27 -1.34
N PHE A 3 -26.49 -4.35 -0.62
CA PHE A 3 -26.18 -4.47 0.82
C PHE A 3 -24.68 -4.31 1.17
N LEU A 4 -23.77 -4.89 0.38
CA LEU A 4 -22.33 -4.71 0.61
C LEU A 4 -21.87 -3.29 0.33
N GLN A 5 -22.48 -2.62 -0.66
CA GLN A 5 -22.19 -1.23 -0.96
C GLN A 5 -22.71 -0.30 0.16
N GLU A 6 -23.88 -0.56 0.72
CA GLU A 6 -24.43 0.19 1.86
C GLU A 6 -23.51 0.08 3.09
N ILE A 7 -23.01 -1.12 3.41
CA ILE A 7 -22.02 -1.33 4.49
C ILE A 7 -20.75 -0.54 4.21
N ASP A 8 -20.22 -0.62 3.00
CA ASP A 8 -18.98 0.05 2.61
C ASP A 8 -19.11 1.58 2.74
N VAL A 9 -20.25 2.13 2.32
CA VAL A 9 -20.56 3.57 2.46
C VAL A 9 -20.76 3.96 3.93
N ALA A 10 -21.45 3.15 4.72
CA ALA A 10 -21.66 3.42 6.15
C ALA A 10 -20.32 3.45 6.92
N ILE A 11 -19.44 2.46 6.69
CA ILE A 11 -18.11 2.44 7.30
C ILE A 11 -17.26 3.62 6.79
N PHE A 12 -17.38 3.95 5.50
CA PHE A 12 -16.71 5.12 4.93
C PHE A 12 -17.07 6.40 5.67
N TYR A 13 -18.36 6.71 5.84
CA TYR A 13 -18.78 7.92 6.55
C TYR A 13 -18.40 7.92 8.03
N PHE A 14 -18.44 6.76 8.67
CA PHE A 14 -17.96 6.65 10.05
C PHE A 14 -16.49 7.05 10.16
N ILE A 15 -15.63 6.54 9.28
CA ILE A 15 -14.19 6.85 9.31
C ILE A 15 -13.91 8.27 8.83
N ASN A 16 -14.54 8.71 7.72
CA ASN A 16 -14.24 9.97 7.06
C ASN A 16 -14.83 11.18 7.80
N ASN A 17 -16.05 11.05 8.35
CA ASN A 17 -16.75 12.18 8.98
C ASN A 17 -16.76 12.08 10.50
N SER A 18 -17.13 10.91 11.08
CA SER A 18 -17.31 10.81 12.53
C SER A 18 -16.00 10.81 13.33
N LEU A 19 -14.90 10.33 12.74
CA LEU A 19 -13.57 10.35 13.35
C LEU A 19 -12.73 11.57 12.94
N ALA A 20 -13.25 12.44 12.07
CA ALA A 20 -12.59 13.65 11.63
C ALA A 20 -12.40 14.65 12.78
N ASN A 21 -11.19 15.14 12.91
CA ASN A 21 -10.85 16.25 13.79
C ASN A 21 -9.49 16.85 13.32
N PRO A 22 -9.15 18.09 13.72
CA PRO A 22 -7.96 18.77 13.20
C PRO A 22 -6.64 18.01 13.35
N VAL A 23 -6.52 17.18 14.40
CA VAL A 23 -5.30 16.39 14.66
C VAL A 23 -5.24 15.19 13.71
N THR A 24 -6.31 14.39 13.63
CA THR A 24 -6.38 13.25 12.71
C THR A 24 -6.29 13.69 11.27
N ASP A 25 -6.93 14.78 10.89
CA ASP A 25 -6.94 15.30 9.53
C ASP A 25 -5.52 15.69 9.07
N SER A 26 -4.81 16.47 9.88
CA SER A 26 -3.43 16.87 9.59
C SER A 26 -2.49 15.65 9.51
N PHE A 27 -2.63 14.71 10.44
CA PHE A 27 -1.83 13.49 10.48
C PHE A 27 -2.11 12.59 9.27
N MET A 28 -3.37 12.31 8.97
CA MET A 28 -3.76 11.43 7.86
C MET A 28 -3.41 12.04 6.49
N ALA A 29 -3.58 13.35 6.31
CA ALA A 29 -3.16 14.07 5.12
C ALA A 29 -1.63 14.01 4.95
N PHE A 30 -0.86 14.16 6.04
CA PHE A 30 0.60 14.09 5.99
C PHE A 30 1.11 12.70 5.59
N ILE A 31 0.61 11.64 6.24
CA ILE A 31 1.11 10.27 6.00
C ILE A 31 0.70 9.71 4.64
N THR A 32 -0.44 10.16 4.09
CA THR A 32 -0.93 9.71 2.80
C THR A 32 -0.19 10.30 1.61
N ASP A 33 0.44 11.47 1.77
CA ASP A 33 1.16 12.11 0.66
C ASP A 33 2.54 11.47 0.46
N SER A 34 2.67 10.71 -0.61
CA SER A 34 3.92 10.03 -0.97
C SER A 34 5.10 10.98 -1.13
N LYS A 35 4.88 12.25 -1.46
CA LYS A 35 5.95 13.26 -1.60
C LYS A 35 6.71 13.46 -0.30
N ASN A 36 6.03 13.36 0.84
CA ASN A 36 6.65 13.49 2.17
C ASN A 36 7.63 12.35 2.48
N TRP A 37 7.50 11.23 1.79
CA TRP A 37 8.25 10.00 2.06
C TRP A 37 9.32 9.68 1.02
N ILE A 38 9.29 10.31 -0.16
CA ILE A 38 10.21 9.99 -1.26
C ILE A 38 11.68 10.06 -0.80
N ILE A 39 12.08 11.15 -0.14
CA ILE A 39 13.47 11.32 0.32
C ILE A 39 13.84 10.24 1.31
N PHE A 40 12.95 9.93 2.26
CA PHE A 40 13.14 8.84 3.23
C PHE A 40 13.32 7.49 2.54
N TYR A 41 12.46 7.14 1.59
CA TYR A 41 12.55 5.87 0.86
C TYR A 41 13.83 5.78 0.03
N VAL A 42 14.22 6.86 -0.63
CA VAL A 42 15.47 6.92 -1.42
C VAL A 42 16.70 6.74 -0.52
N VAL A 43 16.77 7.46 0.60
CA VAL A 43 17.88 7.34 1.57
C VAL A 43 17.95 5.94 2.15
N MET A 44 16.78 5.37 2.57
CA MET A 44 16.71 4.01 3.09
C MET A 44 17.13 2.97 2.06
N TRP A 45 16.74 3.14 0.80
CA TRP A 45 17.13 2.25 -0.28
C TRP A 45 18.64 2.28 -0.52
N PHE A 46 19.25 3.48 -0.61
CA PHE A 46 20.70 3.61 -0.74
C PHE A 46 21.44 3.03 0.46
N TYR A 47 20.96 3.30 1.69
CA TYR A 47 21.53 2.70 2.90
C TYR A 47 21.49 1.16 2.84
N LEU A 48 20.37 0.59 2.45
CA LEU A 48 20.18 -0.84 2.30
C LEU A 48 21.19 -1.43 1.28
N VAL A 49 21.32 -0.82 0.10
CA VAL A 49 22.20 -1.31 -0.96
C VAL A 49 23.67 -1.16 -0.61
N ILE A 50 24.07 -0.03 0.00
CA ILE A 50 25.48 0.25 0.31
C ILE A 50 25.95 -0.50 1.56
N LYS A 51 25.13 -0.53 2.61
CA LYS A 51 25.52 -1.10 3.91
C LYS A 51 25.06 -2.55 4.10
N GLY A 52 24.09 -3.02 3.34
CA GLY A 52 23.51 -4.36 3.49
C GLY A 52 24.30 -5.49 2.80
N GLY A 53 25.43 -5.18 2.17
CA GLY A 53 26.22 -6.15 1.43
C GLY A 53 25.42 -6.86 0.33
N ARG A 54 25.75 -8.14 0.05
CA ARG A 54 25.03 -8.92 -0.98
C ARG A 54 23.52 -9.03 -0.71
N LYS A 55 23.13 -9.24 0.55
CA LYS A 55 21.70 -9.28 0.94
C LYS A 55 21.00 -7.94 0.63
N GLY A 56 21.64 -6.83 0.99
CA GLY A 56 21.07 -5.49 0.73
C GLY A 56 20.88 -5.19 -0.75
N ILE A 57 21.83 -5.57 -1.60
CA ILE A 57 21.72 -5.40 -3.06
C ILE A 57 20.55 -6.23 -3.61
N VAL A 58 20.45 -7.49 -3.23
CA VAL A 58 19.35 -8.38 -3.67
C VAL A 58 18.00 -7.83 -3.23
N VAL A 59 17.87 -7.46 -1.96
CA VAL A 59 16.62 -6.88 -1.42
C VAL A 59 16.30 -5.55 -2.10
N GLY A 60 17.30 -4.71 -2.36
CA GLY A 60 17.14 -3.44 -3.06
C GLY A 60 16.62 -3.60 -4.50
N ILE A 61 17.08 -4.62 -5.24
CA ILE A 61 16.57 -4.90 -6.59
C ILE A 61 15.16 -5.47 -6.52
N LEU A 62 14.94 -6.46 -5.66
CA LEU A 62 13.65 -7.15 -5.56
C LEU A 62 12.52 -6.25 -5.07
N ILE A 63 12.79 -5.29 -4.17
CA ILE A 63 11.75 -4.35 -3.74
C ILE A 63 11.30 -3.43 -4.89
N LEU A 64 12.21 -2.98 -5.75
CA LEU A 64 11.84 -2.19 -6.92
C LEU A 64 10.94 -2.98 -7.88
N ILE A 65 11.26 -4.26 -8.11
CA ILE A 65 10.43 -5.17 -8.90
C ILE A 65 9.07 -5.38 -8.23
N CYS A 66 9.05 -5.58 -6.92
CA CYS A 66 7.84 -5.76 -6.13
C CYS A 66 6.89 -4.56 -6.27
N ILE A 67 7.41 -3.35 -6.08
CA ILE A 67 6.62 -2.11 -6.22
C ILE A 67 6.16 -1.91 -7.67
N LEU A 68 7.01 -2.15 -8.65
CA LEU A 68 6.64 -2.04 -10.06
C LEU A 68 5.46 -2.97 -10.38
N ILE A 69 5.54 -4.25 -10.00
CA ILE A 69 4.47 -5.23 -10.24
C ILE A 69 3.20 -4.85 -9.50
N SER A 70 3.30 -4.48 -8.22
CA SER A 70 2.14 -4.11 -7.41
C SER A 70 1.43 -2.86 -7.94
N ASP A 71 2.19 -1.86 -8.38
CA ASP A 71 1.63 -0.64 -8.94
C ASP A 71 0.99 -0.88 -10.32
N GLN A 72 1.66 -1.59 -11.24
CA GLN A 72 1.09 -1.93 -12.54
C GLN A 72 -0.19 -2.77 -12.40
N LEU A 73 -0.19 -3.75 -11.50
CA LEU A 73 -1.37 -4.58 -11.23
C LEU A 73 -2.54 -3.73 -10.70
N SER A 74 -2.29 -2.88 -9.71
CA SER A 74 -3.35 -2.09 -9.08
C SER A 74 -3.79 -0.89 -9.91
N SER A 75 -2.84 -0.09 -10.41
CA SER A 75 -3.12 1.20 -11.05
C SER A 75 -3.55 1.07 -12.51
N ASN A 76 -2.98 0.13 -13.26
CA ASN A 76 -3.27 -0.02 -14.68
C ASN A 76 -4.23 -1.18 -14.98
N LEU A 77 -4.02 -2.37 -14.40
CA LEU A 77 -4.84 -3.51 -14.74
C LEU A 77 -6.20 -3.47 -14.01
N LEU A 78 -6.17 -3.51 -12.68
CA LEU A 78 -7.40 -3.69 -11.91
C LEU A 78 -8.29 -2.45 -11.90
N LYS A 79 -7.74 -1.24 -11.80
CA LYS A 79 -8.56 -0.03 -11.87
C LYS A 79 -9.28 0.11 -13.19
N ASN A 80 -8.61 -0.20 -14.31
CA ASN A 80 -9.21 -0.17 -15.65
C ASN A 80 -10.12 -1.36 -15.93
N TYR A 81 -10.15 -2.37 -15.09
CA TYR A 81 -11.11 -3.47 -15.19
C TYR A 81 -12.39 -3.21 -14.41
N PHE A 82 -12.28 -2.71 -13.17
CA PHE A 82 -13.43 -2.54 -12.27
C PHE A 82 -14.16 -1.20 -12.42
N HIS A 83 -13.50 -0.15 -12.89
CA HIS A 83 -14.07 1.18 -13.15
C HIS A 83 -14.84 1.79 -11.97
N ARG A 84 -14.53 1.42 -10.71
CA ARG A 84 -15.21 1.94 -9.53
C ARG A 84 -14.89 3.42 -9.35
N ILE A 85 -15.92 4.26 -9.30
CA ILE A 85 -15.76 5.70 -9.08
C ILE A 85 -15.45 5.97 -7.60
N ARG A 86 -14.63 6.99 -7.33
CA ARG A 86 -14.20 7.36 -5.98
C ARG A 86 -15.35 7.94 -5.15
N PRO A 87 -15.33 7.76 -3.78
CA PRO A 87 -16.34 8.37 -2.91
C PRO A 87 -16.43 9.89 -3.11
N CYS A 88 -15.31 10.59 -3.22
CA CYS A 88 -15.26 12.03 -3.45
C CYS A 88 -15.93 12.52 -4.76
N ASN A 89 -16.17 11.62 -5.73
CA ASN A 89 -16.85 11.94 -6.99
C ASN A 89 -18.32 11.44 -7.03
N THR A 90 -18.78 10.69 -6.02
CA THR A 90 -20.11 10.06 -6.02
C THR A 90 -20.94 10.36 -4.77
N LEU A 91 -20.31 10.51 -3.62
CA LEU A 91 -21.01 10.68 -2.36
C LEU A 91 -21.12 12.18 -2.00
N PRO A 92 -22.25 12.61 -1.43
CA PRO A 92 -22.37 13.95 -0.86
C PRO A 92 -21.59 14.08 0.46
N HIS A 93 -21.27 15.29 0.85
CA HIS A 93 -20.69 15.63 2.16
C HIS A 93 -19.41 14.84 2.54
N VAL A 94 -18.61 14.47 1.58
CA VAL A 94 -17.29 13.83 1.83
C VAL A 94 -16.33 14.85 2.43
N HIS A 95 -15.73 14.50 3.58
CA HIS A 95 -14.66 15.28 4.19
C HIS A 95 -13.34 15.01 3.45
N LEU A 96 -13.00 15.92 2.52
CA LEU A 96 -11.89 15.73 1.59
C LEU A 96 -10.61 16.43 2.09
N LEU A 97 -9.56 15.66 2.39
CA LEU A 97 -8.30 16.17 2.91
C LEU A 97 -7.19 16.26 1.86
N VAL A 98 -7.36 15.62 0.69
CA VAL A 98 -6.40 15.62 -0.42
C VAL A 98 -7.13 15.78 -1.75
N ALA A 99 -6.41 16.14 -2.81
CA ALA A 99 -7.03 16.30 -4.12
C ALA A 99 -7.74 15.01 -4.60
N CYS A 100 -9.01 15.15 -4.97
CA CYS A 100 -9.77 14.09 -5.61
C CYS A 100 -9.40 14.03 -7.11
N THR A 101 -9.05 12.85 -7.58
CA THR A 101 -8.69 12.64 -8.99
C THR A 101 -9.80 11.88 -9.71
N ASN A 102 -9.85 11.98 -11.04
CA ASN A 102 -10.79 11.21 -11.87
C ASN A 102 -10.37 9.73 -12.07
N ALA A 103 -9.24 9.31 -11.50
CA ALA A 103 -8.83 7.91 -11.54
C ALA A 103 -9.75 7.03 -10.70
N TYR A 104 -9.97 5.79 -11.14
CA TYR A 104 -10.81 4.81 -10.44
C TYR A 104 -10.30 4.49 -9.02
N SER A 105 -11.24 4.09 -8.14
CA SER A 105 -10.93 3.85 -6.72
C SER A 105 -10.40 2.44 -6.43
N PHE A 106 -10.95 1.42 -7.10
CA PHE A 106 -10.74 0.01 -6.72
C PHE A 106 -9.66 -0.68 -7.57
N PRO A 107 -8.72 -1.38 -6.94
CA PRO A 107 -8.38 -1.36 -5.52
C PRO A 107 -7.54 -0.13 -5.14
N SER A 108 -7.31 0.10 -3.85
CA SER A 108 -6.41 1.16 -3.37
C SER A 108 -4.95 0.82 -3.64
N SER A 109 -4.30 1.53 -4.59
CA SER A 109 -2.88 1.30 -4.92
C SER A 109 -1.95 1.58 -3.74
N HIS A 110 -2.29 2.52 -2.84
CA HIS A 110 -1.54 2.74 -1.60
C HIS A 110 -1.56 1.51 -0.69
N ALA A 111 -2.72 0.84 -0.56
CA ALA A 111 -2.83 -0.39 0.20
C ALA A 111 -2.03 -1.52 -0.46
N VAL A 112 -2.18 -1.71 -1.78
CA VAL A 112 -1.46 -2.76 -2.53
C VAL A 112 0.05 -2.59 -2.37
N ASN A 113 0.59 -1.41 -2.68
CA ASN A 113 2.02 -1.16 -2.69
C ASN A 113 2.64 -1.29 -1.29
N ASN A 114 2.01 -0.70 -0.27
CA ASN A 114 2.54 -0.75 1.09
C ASN A 114 2.47 -2.14 1.72
N PHE A 115 1.39 -2.90 1.48
CA PHE A 115 1.31 -4.27 2.00
C PHE A 115 2.19 -5.25 1.23
N ALA A 116 2.42 -5.04 -0.08
CA ALA A 116 3.42 -5.79 -0.84
C ALA A 116 4.82 -5.56 -0.27
N ALA A 117 5.21 -4.31 -0.03
CA ALA A 117 6.48 -3.95 0.58
C ALA A 117 6.61 -4.50 2.01
N ALA A 118 5.59 -4.35 2.85
CA ALA A 118 5.60 -4.85 4.23
C ALA A 118 5.75 -6.37 4.28
N THR A 119 5.03 -7.11 3.44
CA THR A 119 5.13 -8.57 3.32
C THR A 119 6.53 -8.97 2.86
N PHE A 120 7.03 -8.35 1.80
CA PHE A 120 8.36 -8.60 1.25
C PHE A 120 9.47 -8.33 2.28
N PHE A 121 9.49 -7.15 2.91
CA PHE A 121 10.51 -6.81 3.90
C PHE A 121 10.43 -7.66 5.16
N SER A 122 9.23 -8.08 5.58
CA SER A 122 9.05 -8.96 6.74
C SER A 122 9.71 -10.32 6.59
N TYR A 123 9.89 -10.81 5.37
CA TYR A 123 10.64 -12.02 5.09
C TYR A 123 12.14 -11.84 5.30
N PHE A 124 12.71 -10.75 4.80
CA PHE A 124 14.16 -10.49 4.91
C PHE A 124 14.59 -9.93 6.25
N TYR A 125 13.68 -9.22 6.94
CA TYR A 125 13.89 -8.51 8.20
C TYR A 125 12.75 -8.77 9.18
N PRO A 126 12.61 -10.01 9.69
CA PRO A 126 11.44 -10.41 10.50
C PRO A 126 11.27 -9.63 11.79
N GLY A 127 12.35 -9.09 12.37
CA GLY A 127 12.30 -8.24 13.57
C GLY A 127 11.50 -6.95 13.40
N TYR A 128 11.30 -6.47 12.16
CA TYR A 128 10.53 -5.26 11.87
C TYR A 128 9.09 -5.52 11.42
N LYS A 129 8.66 -6.80 11.38
CA LYS A 129 7.37 -7.22 10.83
C LYS A 129 6.19 -6.37 11.32
N TYR A 130 6.06 -6.20 12.62
CA TYR A 130 4.91 -5.49 13.19
C TYR A 130 4.90 -4.00 12.85
N VAL A 131 6.07 -3.35 12.85
CA VAL A 131 6.21 -1.93 12.48
C VAL A 131 5.90 -1.73 10.99
N LEU A 132 6.37 -2.64 10.13
CA LEU A 132 6.10 -2.58 8.69
C LEU A 132 4.61 -2.71 8.39
N PHE A 133 3.93 -3.69 8.98
CA PHE A 133 2.49 -3.86 8.79
C PHE A 133 1.66 -2.74 9.42
N ALA A 134 2.07 -2.22 10.59
CA ALA A 134 1.40 -1.08 11.20
C ALA A 134 1.51 0.18 10.34
N GLY A 135 2.70 0.47 9.81
CA GLY A 135 2.92 1.59 8.87
C GLY A 135 2.10 1.43 7.59
N ALA A 136 2.11 0.23 6.99
CA ALA A 136 1.31 -0.08 5.80
C ALA A 136 -0.19 0.11 6.05
N PHE A 137 -0.69 -0.31 7.22
CA PHE A 137 -2.08 -0.14 7.61
C PHE A 137 -2.45 1.34 7.81
N LEU A 138 -1.60 2.12 8.48
CA LEU A 138 -1.81 3.56 8.65
C LEU A 138 -1.89 4.29 7.31
N ILE A 139 -0.99 3.98 6.35
CA ILE A 139 -1.05 4.55 5.01
C ILE A 139 -2.30 4.08 4.25
N ALA A 140 -2.70 2.82 4.40
CA ALA A 140 -3.89 2.31 3.73
C ALA A 140 -5.18 2.97 4.24
N ILE A 141 -5.36 3.05 5.58
CA ILE A 141 -6.56 3.63 6.18
C ILE A 141 -6.63 5.15 5.99
N SER A 142 -5.48 5.85 5.89
CA SER A 142 -5.46 7.28 5.61
C SER A 142 -6.19 7.64 4.31
N ARG A 143 -6.25 6.71 3.34
CA ARG A 143 -6.97 6.93 2.08
C ARG A 143 -8.48 7.03 2.26
N VAL A 144 -9.02 6.29 3.24
CA VAL A 144 -10.43 6.36 3.64
C VAL A 144 -10.69 7.65 4.42
N PHE A 145 -9.83 7.98 5.39
CA PHE A 145 -9.88 9.25 6.12
C PHE A 145 -9.85 10.46 5.17
N CYS A 146 -9.01 10.42 4.16
CA CYS A 146 -8.88 11.50 3.18
C CYS A 146 -10.01 11.56 2.14
N GLY A 147 -11.00 10.68 2.20
CA GLY A 147 -12.20 10.73 1.36
C GLY A 147 -12.03 10.22 -0.07
N VAL A 148 -10.92 9.54 -0.39
CA VAL A 148 -10.58 9.16 -1.78
C VAL A 148 -10.71 7.68 -2.09
N HIS A 149 -10.92 6.81 -1.08
CA HIS A 149 -11.16 5.37 -1.23
C HIS A 149 -12.22 4.87 -0.27
N TYR A 150 -12.97 3.86 -0.69
CA TYR A 150 -13.85 3.11 0.19
C TYR A 150 -13.07 2.12 1.06
N PRO A 151 -13.62 1.70 2.24
CA PRO A 151 -13.00 0.63 3.05
C PRO A 151 -12.73 -0.67 2.30
N PHE A 152 -13.63 -1.10 1.41
CA PHE A 152 -13.43 -2.32 0.62
C PHE A 152 -12.32 -2.17 -0.43
N ASP A 153 -12.09 -0.98 -1.00
CA ASP A 153 -10.93 -0.72 -1.87
C ASP A 153 -9.63 -0.96 -1.11
N MET A 154 -9.59 -0.54 0.17
CA MET A 154 -8.46 -0.73 1.06
C MET A 154 -8.27 -2.21 1.42
N LEU A 155 -9.33 -2.90 1.87
CA LEU A 155 -9.24 -4.30 2.30
C LEU A 155 -8.80 -5.23 1.17
N VAL A 156 -9.37 -5.08 -0.02
CA VAL A 156 -8.95 -5.86 -1.19
C VAL A 156 -7.53 -5.46 -1.63
N GLY A 157 -7.18 -4.19 -1.53
CA GLY A 157 -5.81 -3.72 -1.78
C GLY A 157 -4.79 -4.36 -0.83
N ILE A 158 -5.12 -4.48 0.47
CA ILE A 158 -4.31 -5.20 1.47
C ILE A 158 -4.08 -6.65 1.05
N PHE A 159 -5.16 -7.36 0.71
CA PHE A 159 -5.08 -8.76 0.31
C PHE A 159 -4.21 -8.96 -0.93
N ILE A 160 -4.44 -8.16 -1.98
CA ILE A 160 -3.63 -8.20 -3.22
C ILE A 160 -2.16 -7.88 -2.92
N GLY A 161 -1.89 -6.87 -2.11
CA GLY A 161 -0.52 -6.50 -1.72
C GLY A 161 0.22 -7.65 -1.03
N ILE A 162 -0.44 -8.33 -0.08
CA ILE A 162 0.13 -9.52 0.56
C ILE A 162 0.44 -10.61 -0.47
N LEU A 163 -0.48 -10.89 -1.39
CA LEU A 163 -0.25 -11.90 -2.44
C LEU A 163 0.93 -11.55 -3.35
N VAL A 164 1.05 -10.29 -3.77
CA VAL A 164 2.20 -9.83 -4.57
C VAL A 164 3.50 -10.00 -3.79
N GLY A 165 3.55 -9.56 -2.53
CA GLY A 165 4.73 -9.74 -1.68
C GLY A 165 5.14 -11.21 -1.52
N LEU A 166 4.17 -12.10 -1.27
CA LEU A 166 4.40 -13.55 -1.19
C LEU A 166 4.87 -14.13 -2.52
N PHE A 167 4.32 -13.69 -3.64
CA PHE A 167 4.76 -14.11 -4.97
C PHE A 167 6.23 -13.76 -5.22
N ILE A 168 6.65 -12.53 -4.89
CA ILE A 168 8.06 -12.11 -5.03
C ILE A 168 8.99 -12.93 -4.11
N ILE A 169 8.56 -13.22 -2.87
CA ILE A 169 9.31 -14.08 -1.96
C ILE A 169 9.45 -15.50 -2.53
N TYR A 170 8.37 -16.06 -3.07
CA TYR A 170 8.40 -17.38 -3.69
C TYR A 170 9.36 -17.42 -4.90
N LEU A 171 9.27 -16.42 -5.78
CA LEU A 171 10.18 -16.28 -6.93
C LEU A 171 11.63 -16.14 -6.48
N TRP A 172 11.88 -15.35 -5.45
CA TRP A 172 13.21 -15.22 -4.86
C TRP A 172 13.73 -16.56 -4.34
N LYS A 173 12.94 -17.31 -3.57
CA LYS A 173 13.35 -18.63 -3.05
C LYS A 173 13.71 -19.59 -4.19
N PHE A 174 12.89 -19.63 -5.23
CA PHE A 174 13.17 -20.46 -6.41
C PHE A 174 14.50 -20.11 -7.08
N ILE A 175 14.76 -18.80 -7.27
CA ILE A 175 16.03 -18.32 -7.87
C ILE A 175 17.21 -18.62 -6.94
N ASN A 176 17.07 -18.32 -5.64
CA ASN A 176 18.15 -18.54 -4.68
C ASN A 176 18.52 -20.02 -4.54
N ASN A 177 17.54 -20.92 -4.52
CA ASN A 177 17.78 -22.38 -4.48
C ASN A 177 18.51 -22.90 -5.72
N LYS A 178 18.26 -22.28 -6.88
CA LYS A 178 18.92 -22.69 -8.13
C LYS A 178 20.34 -22.15 -8.25
N PHE A 179 20.60 -20.93 -7.80
CA PHE A 179 21.85 -20.22 -8.06
C PHE A 179 22.72 -19.98 -6.81
N ASN A 180 22.25 -20.33 -5.61
CA ASN A 180 22.94 -20.13 -4.31
C ASN A 180 23.49 -18.70 -4.12
N ILE A 181 22.68 -17.67 -4.46
CA ILE A 181 23.09 -16.26 -4.44
C ILE A 181 23.35 -15.77 -3.02
N LEU A 182 22.45 -16.13 -2.09
CA LEU A 182 22.61 -15.89 -0.66
C LEU A 182 22.61 -17.23 0.07
N LYS A 183 23.59 -17.44 0.97
CA LYS A 183 23.54 -18.56 1.91
C LYS A 183 22.40 -18.33 2.90
N GLU A 184 21.53 -19.31 3.07
CA GLU A 184 20.53 -19.28 4.14
C GLU A 184 21.26 -19.33 5.48
N THR A 185 21.07 -18.27 6.29
CA THR A 185 21.56 -18.20 7.68
C THR A 185 20.44 -18.61 8.61
#